data_5c110ff362d0c7785ce70e8e5d08c1b8
#
_entry.id   5c110ff362d0c7785ce70e8e5d08c1b8
#
_cell.length_a   1.000
_cell.length_b   1.000
_cell.length_c   1.000
_cell.angle_alpha   90.00
_cell.angle_beta   90.00
_cell.angle_gamma   90.00
#
_symmetry.space_group_name_H-M   'P 1'
#
loop_
_entity.id
_entity.type
_entity.pdbx_description
1 polymer ?
#
loop_
_entity_poly.entity_id
_entity_poly.type
_entity_poly.pdbx_seq_one_letter_code
_entity_poly.pdbx_strand_id
1 'polypeptide(L)'
;CAIIGKKAKHISRENALDYIFGYTIHNDVTSHGLKFGKDSIAITYDQDLARPEFYKWRNLHGSDDTDAYYVYHTRSKGTDTFGPMGPWITTKDEIKDPNNLQVSASLNLETFTIDHTSNYRFSIEECISEASKYFTLEVGDLISFGTTGKGTGRFKRGHKSVLIGEESGSISITIDPLGTLSNNILHQKGGA
;
A
#
# COMPACT_ATOMS: atom_id res chain seq x y z
N CYS A 1 3.49 -0.06 -8.06
CA CYS A 1 2.21 -0.05 -8.76
C CYS A 1 2.43 -0.31 -10.25
N ALA A 2 1.60 -1.15 -10.88
CA ALA A 2 1.61 -1.37 -12.33
C ALA A 2 0.38 -0.74 -12.98
N ILE A 3 0.55 -0.30 -14.22
CA ILE A 3 -0.49 0.20 -15.10
C ILE A 3 -0.79 -0.87 -16.14
N ILE A 4 -2.06 -1.26 -16.29
CA ILE A 4 -2.49 -2.25 -17.26
C ILE A 4 -2.47 -1.63 -18.67
N GLY A 5 -1.84 -2.31 -19.61
CA GLY A 5 -1.68 -1.86 -21.01
C GLY A 5 -2.51 -2.63 -22.02
N LYS A 6 -3.08 -3.77 -21.61
CA LYS A 6 -3.95 -4.60 -22.45
C LYS A 6 -5.07 -5.16 -21.58
N LYS A 7 -6.29 -5.20 -22.13
CA LYS A 7 -7.44 -5.82 -21.46
C LYS A 7 -7.12 -7.26 -21.08
N ALA A 8 -7.34 -7.64 -19.82
CA ALA A 8 -6.96 -8.92 -19.27
C ALA A 8 -8.08 -9.56 -18.45
N LYS A 9 -8.34 -10.85 -18.69
CA LYS A 9 -9.27 -11.68 -17.92
C LYS A 9 -8.76 -13.12 -17.94
N HIS A 10 -8.71 -13.75 -16.76
CA HIS A 10 -8.25 -15.14 -16.60
C HIS A 10 -6.87 -15.41 -17.22
N ILE A 11 -5.96 -14.45 -17.07
CA ILE A 11 -4.59 -14.61 -17.60
C ILE A 11 -3.75 -15.49 -16.69
N SER A 12 -2.85 -16.26 -17.31
CA SER A 12 -1.90 -17.07 -16.56
C SER A 12 -0.78 -16.22 -15.97
N ARG A 13 -0.10 -16.75 -14.95
CA ARG A 13 1.03 -16.10 -14.31
C ARG A 13 2.16 -15.81 -15.30
N GLU A 14 2.46 -16.77 -16.17
CA GLU A 14 3.55 -16.69 -17.14
C GLU A 14 3.36 -15.55 -18.14
N ASN A 15 2.12 -15.18 -18.43
CA ASN A 15 1.77 -14.13 -19.39
C ASN A 15 1.43 -12.78 -18.72
N ALA A 16 1.40 -12.71 -17.38
CA ALA A 16 0.88 -11.56 -16.66
C ALA A 16 1.61 -10.26 -16.96
N LEU A 17 2.95 -10.29 -17.08
CA LEU A 17 3.75 -9.10 -17.39
C LEU A 17 3.51 -8.56 -18.81
N ASP A 18 3.01 -9.37 -19.73
CA ASP A 18 2.70 -8.93 -21.10
C ASP A 18 1.53 -7.94 -21.15
N TYR A 19 0.71 -7.91 -20.12
CA TYR A 19 -0.44 -7.03 -20.00
C TYR A 19 -0.14 -5.70 -19.33
N ILE A 20 1.09 -5.51 -18.82
CA ILE A 20 1.53 -4.26 -18.20
C ILE A 20 1.99 -3.27 -19.26
N PHE A 21 1.60 -2.00 -19.12
CA PHE A 21 2.13 -0.88 -19.86
C PHE A 21 3.43 -0.36 -19.24
N GLY A 22 3.42 -0.16 -17.92
CA GLY A 22 4.54 0.38 -17.18
C GLY A 22 4.30 0.38 -15.68
N TYR A 23 5.21 1.00 -14.97
CA TYR A 23 5.24 1.05 -13.51
C TYR A 23 5.38 2.48 -13.01
N THR A 24 4.86 2.73 -11.82
CA THR A 24 5.04 3.99 -11.10
C THR A 24 5.07 3.74 -9.59
N ILE A 25 5.54 4.72 -8.83
CA ILE A 25 5.49 4.67 -7.37
C ILE A 25 4.09 5.08 -6.91
N HIS A 26 3.55 4.36 -5.93
CA HIS A 26 2.32 4.68 -5.23
C HIS A 26 2.59 4.78 -3.74
N ASN A 27 2.31 5.93 -3.13
CA ASN A 27 2.40 6.10 -1.69
C ASN A 27 1.05 5.75 -1.06
N ASP A 28 0.97 4.58 -0.44
CA ASP A 28 -0.24 4.06 0.18
C ASP A 28 -0.51 4.73 1.54
N VAL A 29 -0.83 6.02 1.50
CA VAL A 29 -1.20 6.79 2.69
C VAL A 29 -2.46 6.22 3.31
N THR A 30 -2.43 5.99 4.62
CA THR A 30 -3.55 5.40 5.35
C THR A 30 -3.81 6.17 6.65
N SER A 31 -5.02 6.66 6.84
CA SER A 31 -5.46 7.22 8.12
C SER A 31 -5.80 6.12 9.11
N HIS A 32 -5.01 5.97 10.17
CA HIS A 32 -5.29 4.99 11.22
C HIS A 32 -6.57 5.33 12.00
N GLY A 33 -6.84 6.60 12.24
CA GLY A 33 -8.08 7.02 12.91
C GLY A 33 -9.34 6.62 12.13
N LEU A 34 -9.35 6.87 10.82
CA LEU A 34 -10.47 6.46 9.97
C LEU A 34 -10.53 4.93 9.83
N LYS A 35 -9.38 4.27 9.71
CA LYS A 35 -9.30 2.82 9.60
C LYS A 35 -9.98 2.13 10.78
N PHE A 36 -9.64 2.51 12.00
CA PHE A 36 -10.17 1.84 13.19
C PHE A 36 -11.51 2.42 13.63
N GLY A 37 -11.74 3.70 13.48
CA GLY A 37 -12.98 4.35 13.95
C GLY A 37 -14.15 4.31 12.97
N LYS A 38 -13.89 4.15 11.66
CA LYS A 38 -14.93 4.28 10.62
C LYS A 38 -14.97 3.15 9.60
N ASP A 39 -13.83 2.53 9.29
CA ASP A 39 -13.73 1.47 8.29
C ASP A 39 -13.70 0.06 8.91
N SER A 40 -13.69 -0.06 10.23
CA SER A 40 -13.76 -1.34 10.93
C SER A 40 -15.20 -1.70 11.27
N ILE A 41 -15.59 -2.93 10.97
CA ILE A 41 -16.93 -3.48 11.25
C ILE A 41 -16.75 -4.75 12.06
N ALA A 42 -17.42 -4.82 13.23
CA ALA A 42 -17.55 -6.06 14.00
C ALA A 42 -18.49 -7.00 13.26
N ILE A 43 -18.08 -8.23 13.04
CA ILE A 43 -18.87 -9.19 12.25
C ILE A 43 -19.23 -10.47 12.99
N THR A 44 -18.59 -10.79 14.10
CA THR A 44 -18.89 -11.99 14.88
C THR A 44 -18.43 -11.83 16.32
N TYR A 45 -19.21 -12.44 17.21
CA TYR A 45 -18.86 -12.67 18.62
C TYR A 45 -18.28 -14.09 18.83
N ASP A 46 -18.23 -14.91 17.78
CA ASP A 46 -17.74 -16.28 17.85
C ASP A 46 -16.23 -16.30 17.65
N GLN A 47 -15.52 -16.59 18.72
CA GLN A 47 -14.06 -16.65 18.74
C GLN A 47 -13.48 -17.77 17.86
N ASP A 48 -14.23 -18.85 17.65
CA ASP A 48 -13.78 -19.98 16.84
C ASP A 48 -13.74 -19.64 15.34
N LEU A 49 -14.48 -18.62 14.91
CA LEU A 49 -14.49 -18.14 13.54
C LEU A 49 -13.43 -17.09 13.25
N ALA A 50 -12.80 -16.52 14.26
CA ALA A 50 -11.78 -15.49 14.09
C ALA A 50 -10.38 -16.03 14.38
N ARG A 51 -9.41 -15.58 13.60
CA ARG A 51 -8.01 -15.95 13.83
C ARG A 51 -7.53 -15.28 15.13
N PRO A 52 -6.89 -16.05 16.06
CA PRO A 52 -6.41 -15.52 17.33
C PRO A 52 -5.52 -14.29 17.23
N GLU A 53 -4.79 -14.15 16.11
CA GLU A 53 -3.91 -13.01 15.86
C GLU A 53 -4.67 -11.70 15.71
N PHE A 54 -5.94 -11.74 15.32
CA PHE A 54 -6.75 -10.53 15.17
C PHE A 54 -7.25 -9.99 16.52
N TYR A 55 -7.36 -10.80 17.55
CA TYR A 55 -7.78 -10.35 18.88
C TYR A 55 -6.69 -9.57 19.62
N LYS A 56 -5.43 -9.92 19.42
CA LYS A 56 -4.31 -9.38 20.21
C LYS A 56 -4.04 -7.89 20.02
N TRP A 57 -4.56 -7.26 18.99
CA TRP A 57 -4.24 -5.87 18.68
C TRP A 57 -5.47 -5.00 18.37
N ARG A 58 -6.68 -5.48 18.66
CA ARG A 58 -7.93 -4.79 18.33
C ARG A 58 -8.90 -4.70 19.49
N ASN A 59 -8.43 -4.33 20.63
CA ASN A 59 -9.31 -4.01 21.77
C ASN A 59 -9.93 -2.62 21.56
N LEU A 60 -10.88 -2.48 20.64
CA LEU A 60 -11.54 -1.20 20.35
C LEU A 60 -12.47 -0.76 21.47
N HIS A 61 -13.03 -1.72 22.22
CA HIS A 61 -14.00 -1.47 23.27
C HIS A 61 -13.53 -1.89 24.68
N GLY A 62 -12.25 -2.21 24.83
CA GLY A 62 -11.65 -2.59 26.09
C GLY A 62 -10.83 -3.87 26.01
N SER A 63 -10.23 -4.27 27.12
CA SER A 63 -9.34 -5.45 27.20
C SER A 63 -10.05 -6.79 27.03
N ASP A 64 -11.36 -6.81 27.21
CA ASP A 64 -12.26 -7.94 27.10
C ASP A 64 -13.05 -7.97 25.77
N ASP A 65 -12.72 -7.07 24.83
CA ASP A 65 -13.29 -7.08 23.49
C ASP A 65 -12.86 -8.34 22.74
N THR A 66 -13.83 -9.19 22.42
CA THR A 66 -13.64 -10.47 21.72
C THR A 66 -14.22 -10.46 20.31
N ASP A 67 -14.70 -9.32 19.83
CA ASP A 67 -15.26 -9.21 18.50
C ASP A 67 -14.21 -9.38 17.41
N ALA A 68 -14.57 -10.05 16.33
CA ALA A 68 -13.79 -10.08 15.12
C ALA A 68 -14.13 -8.88 14.25
N TYR A 69 -13.12 -8.11 13.88
CA TYR A 69 -13.28 -6.91 13.06
C TYR A 69 -12.74 -7.13 11.66
N TYR A 70 -13.54 -6.77 10.67
CA TYR A 70 -13.08 -6.61 9.29
C TYR A 70 -12.86 -5.13 8.98
N VAL A 71 -11.78 -4.85 8.25
CA VAL A 71 -11.43 -3.49 7.85
C VAL A 71 -11.58 -3.35 6.35
N TYR A 72 -12.48 -2.47 5.96
CA TYR A 72 -12.66 -2.06 4.57
C TYR A 72 -12.04 -0.67 4.41
N HIS A 73 -10.89 -0.59 3.77
CA HIS A 73 -10.09 0.64 3.65
C HIS A 73 -10.71 1.72 2.75
N THR A 74 -12.00 1.95 2.80
CA THR A 74 -12.68 2.89 1.91
C THR A 74 -12.32 4.34 2.25
N ARG A 75 -12.59 4.78 3.47
CA ARG A 75 -12.30 6.16 3.90
C ARG A 75 -10.84 6.32 4.28
N SER A 76 -10.28 5.33 4.94
CA SER A 76 -8.90 5.39 5.44
C SER A 76 -7.84 5.46 4.34
N LYS A 77 -8.18 5.09 3.10
CA LYS A 77 -7.30 5.19 1.93
C LYS A 77 -7.85 6.06 0.80
N GLY A 78 -9.16 6.27 0.75
CA GLY A 78 -9.85 7.01 -0.31
C GLY A 78 -10.13 8.48 0.03
N THR A 79 -9.56 9.02 1.10
CA THR A 79 -9.65 10.44 1.45
C THR A 79 -8.90 11.28 0.41
N ASP A 80 -9.41 12.49 0.13
CA ASP A 80 -8.78 13.44 -0.77
C ASP A 80 -7.28 13.61 -0.47
N THR A 81 -6.48 13.66 -1.51
CA THR A 81 -5.01 13.74 -1.47
C THR A 81 -4.27 12.46 -1.05
N PHE A 82 -4.99 11.39 -0.70
CA PHE A 82 -4.39 10.09 -0.41
C PHE A 82 -4.07 9.34 -1.70
N GLY A 83 -3.12 8.40 -1.59
CA GLY A 83 -2.69 7.59 -2.73
C GLY A 83 -1.95 8.35 -3.84
N PRO A 84 -1.08 9.32 -3.53
CA PRO A 84 -0.33 10.01 -4.57
C PRO A 84 0.54 9.04 -5.35
N MET A 85 0.66 9.26 -6.67
CA MET A 85 1.43 8.44 -7.59
C MET A 85 2.36 9.30 -8.43
N GLY A 86 3.48 8.71 -8.88
CA GLY A 86 4.48 9.39 -9.69
C GLY A 86 5.89 8.86 -9.40
N PRO A 87 6.94 9.62 -9.77
CA PRO A 87 6.90 10.95 -10.42
C PRO A 87 6.51 10.89 -11.90
N TRP A 88 6.68 9.73 -12.54
CA TRP A 88 6.33 9.44 -13.92
C TRP A 88 5.94 7.96 -14.07
N ILE A 89 5.62 7.55 -15.26
CA ILE A 89 5.43 6.15 -15.65
C ILE A 89 6.69 5.70 -16.38
N THR A 90 7.35 4.67 -15.86
CA THR A 90 8.46 3.98 -16.53
C THR A 90 7.87 2.80 -17.30
N THR A 91 8.09 2.74 -18.61
CA THR A 91 7.53 1.67 -19.43
C THR A 91 8.14 0.31 -19.09
N LYS A 92 7.39 -0.76 -19.32
CA LYS A 92 7.79 -2.10 -18.86
C LYS A 92 9.10 -2.60 -19.50
N ASP A 93 9.42 -2.13 -20.69
CA ASP A 93 10.65 -2.49 -21.41
C ASP A 93 11.92 -1.91 -20.75
N GLU A 94 11.78 -0.84 -19.97
CA GLU A 94 12.88 -0.28 -19.18
C GLU A 94 13.09 -1.04 -17.84
N ILE A 95 12.12 -1.87 -17.41
CA ILE A 95 12.18 -2.61 -16.17
C ILE A 95 12.45 -4.08 -16.44
N LYS A 96 13.72 -4.50 -16.26
CA LYS A 96 14.13 -5.88 -16.53
C LYS A 96 13.40 -6.91 -15.68
N ASP A 97 13.27 -6.61 -14.38
CA ASP A 97 12.58 -7.48 -13.41
C ASP A 97 11.91 -6.62 -12.34
N PRO A 98 10.57 -6.49 -12.38
CA PRO A 98 9.85 -5.68 -11.39
C PRO A 98 9.84 -6.30 -9.98
N ASN A 99 10.19 -7.57 -9.85
CA ASN A 99 10.34 -8.24 -8.55
C ASN A 99 11.74 -8.04 -7.95
N ASN A 100 12.62 -7.26 -8.60
CA ASN A 100 14.02 -7.08 -8.18
C ASN A 100 14.42 -5.59 -8.17
N LEU A 101 13.63 -4.76 -7.48
CA LEU A 101 13.85 -3.32 -7.38
C LEU A 101 14.14 -2.92 -5.94
N GLN A 102 15.14 -2.06 -5.75
CA GLN A 102 15.43 -1.47 -4.45
C GLN A 102 14.43 -0.36 -4.13
N VAL A 103 13.96 -0.35 -2.89
CA VAL A 103 13.00 0.63 -2.38
C VAL A 103 13.59 1.33 -1.17
N SER A 104 13.48 2.65 -1.12
CA SER A 104 13.75 3.42 0.08
C SER A 104 12.67 4.47 0.31
N ALA A 105 12.43 4.82 1.59
CA ALA A 105 11.54 5.91 1.93
C ALA A 105 12.07 6.71 3.11
N SER A 106 11.81 8.02 3.08
CA SER A 106 12.25 8.97 4.10
C SER A 106 11.17 9.98 4.44
N LEU A 107 11.22 10.48 5.66
CA LEU A 107 10.46 11.63 6.14
C LEU A 107 11.45 12.71 6.55
N ASN A 108 11.35 13.91 5.96
CA ASN A 108 12.26 15.03 6.24
C ASN A 108 13.75 14.64 6.15
N LEU A 109 14.12 13.89 5.11
CA LEU A 109 15.47 13.34 4.88
C LEU A 109 15.87 12.20 5.83
N GLU A 110 15.11 11.86 6.86
CA GLU A 110 15.37 10.70 7.70
C GLU A 110 14.80 9.44 7.04
N THR A 111 15.67 8.54 6.62
CA THR A 111 15.27 7.26 6.00
C THR A 111 14.69 6.31 7.05
N PHE A 112 13.48 5.83 6.83
CA PHE A 112 12.80 4.89 7.73
C PHE A 112 12.63 3.48 7.13
N THR A 113 12.83 3.32 5.82
CA THR A 113 12.89 1.99 5.20
C THR A 113 13.94 1.95 4.10
N ILE A 114 14.62 0.82 4.02
CA ILE A 114 15.42 0.38 2.86
C ILE A 114 15.06 -1.08 2.67
N ASP A 115 14.48 -1.41 1.54
CA ASP A 115 13.97 -2.74 1.27
C ASP A 115 14.02 -3.05 -0.22
N HIS A 116 13.44 -4.16 -0.63
CA HIS A 116 13.51 -4.65 -1.99
C HIS A 116 12.20 -5.32 -2.40
N THR A 117 11.75 -5.16 -3.64
CA THR A 117 10.50 -5.76 -4.11
C THR A 117 10.52 -7.29 -4.08
N SER A 118 11.70 -7.92 -4.12
CA SER A 118 11.83 -9.38 -3.93
C SER A 118 11.36 -9.88 -2.56
N ASN A 119 11.16 -8.99 -1.60
CA ASN A 119 10.63 -9.32 -0.27
C ASN A 119 9.09 -9.28 -0.21
N TYR A 120 8.40 -8.98 -1.31
CA TYR A 120 6.96 -9.18 -1.39
C TYR A 120 6.60 -10.66 -1.23
N ARG A 121 5.50 -10.94 -0.53
CA ARG A 121 5.02 -12.31 -0.33
C ARG A 121 4.60 -12.98 -1.64
N PHE A 122 4.01 -12.20 -2.54
CA PHE A 122 3.55 -12.64 -3.85
C PHE A 122 4.27 -11.82 -4.91
N SER A 123 4.63 -12.47 -6.00
CA SER A 123 5.22 -11.78 -7.15
C SER A 123 4.19 -10.89 -7.86
N ILE A 124 4.67 -9.97 -8.67
CA ILE A 124 3.80 -9.08 -9.44
C ILE A 124 2.93 -9.89 -10.41
N GLU A 125 3.49 -10.92 -11.03
CA GLU A 125 2.79 -11.84 -11.94
C GLU A 125 1.66 -12.58 -11.21
N GLU A 126 1.94 -13.06 -9.99
CA GLU A 126 0.92 -13.73 -9.17
C GLU A 126 -0.24 -12.79 -8.84
N CYS A 127 0.07 -11.57 -8.42
CA CYS A 127 -0.96 -10.58 -8.08
C CYS A 127 -1.85 -10.23 -9.28
N ILE A 128 -1.27 -10.02 -10.46
CA ILE A 128 -2.02 -9.67 -11.67
C ILE A 128 -2.85 -10.86 -12.15
N SER A 129 -2.25 -12.06 -12.20
CA SER A 129 -2.96 -13.28 -12.56
C SER A 129 -4.14 -13.52 -11.63
N GLU A 130 -3.94 -13.40 -10.31
CA GLU A 130 -5.00 -13.59 -9.33
C GLU A 130 -6.11 -12.55 -9.47
N ALA A 131 -5.76 -11.26 -9.60
CA ALA A 131 -6.75 -10.19 -9.81
C ALA A 131 -7.60 -10.44 -11.06
N SER A 132 -6.98 -10.92 -12.15
CA SER A 132 -7.67 -11.20 -13.41
C SER A 132 -8.70 -12.33 -13.34
N LYS A 133 -8.65 -13.17 -12.32
CA LYS A 133 -9.67 -14.22 -12.10
C LYS A 133 -11.02 -13.64 -11.70
N TYR A 134 -11.00 -12.56 -10.92
CA TYR A 134 -12.19 -11.92 -10.37
C TYR A 134 -12.61 -10.70 -11.17
N PHE A 135 -11.66 -9.89 -11.60
CA PHE A 135 -11.90 -8.63 -12.30
C PHE A 135 -11.47 -8.73 -13.76
N THR A 136 -12.19 -8.06 -14.65
CA THR A 136 -11.67 -7.73 -15.97
C THR A 136 -10.81 -6.48 -15.81
N LEU A 137 -9.51 -6.63 -16.07
CA LEU A 137 -8.57 -5.54 -15.99
C LEU A 137 -8.61 -4.78 -17.32
N GLU A 138 -8.95 -3.52 -17.27
CA GLU A 138 -9.03 -2.64 -18.45
C GLU A 138 -7.73 -1.85 -18.62
N VAL A 139 -7.51 -1.33 -19.82
CA VAL A 139 -6.34 -0.47 -20.11
C VAL A 139 -6.42 0.80 -19.24
N GLY A 140 -5.36 1.08 -18.54
CA GLY A 140 -5.27 2.20 -17.59
C GLY A 140 -5.60 1.84 -16.14
N ASP A 141 -6.09 0.63 -15.87
CA ASP A 141 -6.25 0.17 -14.48
C ASP A 141 -4.91 0.14 -13.75
N LEU A 142 -4.96 0.44 -12.47
CA LEU A 142 -3.80 0.50 -11.58
C LEU A 142 -3.86 -0.64 -10.57
N ILE A 143 -2.77 -1.39 -10.45
CA ILE A 143 -2.64 -2.44 -9.43
C ILE A 143 -1.49 -2.08 -8.50
N SER A 144 -1.83 -1.82 -7.22
CA SER A 144 -0.85 -1.62 -6.15
C SER A 144 -0.53 -2.95 -5.49
N PHE A 145 0.76 -3.27 -5.37
CA PHE A 145 1.23 -4.55 -4.83
C PHE A 145 1.49 -4.50 -3.32
N GLY A 146 1.16 -3.40 -2.66
CA GLY A 146 1.40 -3.21 -1.25
C GLY A 146 2.78 -2.59 -0.96
N THR A 147 3.26 -2.78 0.25
CA THR A 147 4.51 -2.22 0.73
C THR A 147 5.45 -3.30 1.25
N THR A 148 6.73 -3.01 1.21
CA THR A 148 7.73 -3.79 1.92
C THR A 148 7.63 -3.49 3.43
N GLY A 149 7.89 -4.50 4.25
CA GLY A 149 7.71 -4.40 5.70
C GLY A 149 8.97 -4.07 6.50
N LYS A 150 10.12 -3.95 5.84
CA LYS A 150 11.42 -3.83 6.49
C LYS A 150 11.74 -2.38 6.83
N GLY A 151 11.96 -2.12 8.10
CA GLY A 151 12.44 -0.82 8.58
C GLY A 151 13.96 -0.75 8.63
N THR A 152 14.51 0.44 8.83
CA THR A 152 15.95 0.68 8.99
C THR A 152 16.25 1.58 10.19
N GLY A 153 17.46 1.52 10.71
CA GLY A 153 17.90 2.30 11.86
C GLY A 153 17.01 2.06 13.09
N ARG A 154 16.47 3.14 13.65
CA ARG A 154 15.55 3.10 14.81
C ARG A 154 14.13 2.62 14.47
N PHE A 155 13.80 2.52 13.19
CA PHE A 155 12.47 2.12 12.76
C PHE A 155 12.36 0.60 12.65
N LYS A 156 11.46 0.00 13.41
CA LYS A 156 11.25 -1.45 13.43
C LYS A 156 10.48 -1.96 12.21
N ARG A 157 9.78 -1.08 11.50
CA ARG A 157 8.93 -1.39 10.35
C ARG A 157 9.15 -0.38 9.23
N GLY A 158 8.95 -0.81 8.00
CA GLY A 158 9.11 -0.01 6.78
C GLY A 158 7.97 0.98 6.51
N HIS A 159 7.23 1.39 7.52
CA HIS A 159 6.23 2.45 7.40
C HIS A 159 6.33 3.41 8.58
N LYS A 160 6.06 4.67 8.33
CA LYS A 160 6.12 5.73 9.32
C LYS A 160 4.70 6.22 9.64
N SER A 161 4.38 6.29 10.92
CA SER A 161 3.20 7.00 11.39
C SER A 161 3.56 8.47 11.61
N VAL A 162 2.73 9.36 11.08
CA VAL A 162 2.84 10.82 11.22
C VAL A 162 1.64 11.31 12.00
N LEU A 163 1.87 12.12 13.03
CA LEU A 163 0.79 12.76 13.78
C LEU A 163 0.33 14.01 13.01
N ILE A 164 -0.86 13.93 12.43
CA ILE A 164 -1.48 15.06 11.72
C ILE A 164 -1.72 16.17 12.74
N GLY A 165 -1.13 17.34 12.48
CA GLY A 165 -1.22 18.50 13.36
C GLY A 165 0.03 18.79 14.17
N GLU A 166 0.94 17.86 14.27
CA GLU A 166 2.19 18.04 15.01
C GLU A 166 3.41 17.98 14.07
N GLU A 167 3.32 17.21 12.98
CA GLU A 167 4.42 17.05 12.04
C GLU A 167 4.03 17.59 10.66
N SER A 168 4.80 18.50 10.15
CA SER A 168 4.80 18.94 8.75
C SER A 168 6.11 18.51 8.11
N GLY A 169 6.13 18.37 6.80
CA GLY A 169 7.36 18.02 6.10
C GLY A 169 7.14 17.38 4.76
N SER A 170 8.13 16.65 4.28
CA SER A 170 8.09 15.94 3.01
C SER A 170 8.35 14.46 3.22
N ILE A 171 7.50 13.61 2.65
CA ILE A 171 7.72 12.19 2.53
C ILE A 171 8.21 11.90 1.11
N SER A 172 9.28 11.12 1.00
CA SER A 172 9.87 10.73 -0.28
C SER A 172 10.00 9.22 -0.36
N ILE A 173 9.62 8.65 -1.50
CA ILE A 173 9.77 7.23 -1.81
C ILE A 173 10.58 7.13 -3.09
N THR A 174 11.69 6.40 -3.04
CA THR A 174 12.56 6.16 -4.19
C THR A 174 12.54 4.68 -4.54
N ILE A 175 12.33 4.40 -5.80
CA ILE A 175 12.47 3.05 -6.38
C ILE A 175 13.26 3.21 -7.67
N ASP A 176 14.49 2.71 -7.68
CA ASP A 176 15.30 2.74 -8.87
C ASP A 176 14.87 1.60 -9.83
N PRO A 177 14.58 1.85 -11.12
CA PRO A 177 14.71 3.11 -11.88
C PRO A 177 13.40 3.95 -12.00
N LEU A 178 12.39 3.76 -11.14
CA LEU A 178 11.12 4.50 -11.23
C LEU A 178 11.24 5.97 -10.76
N GLY A 179 12.37 6.37 -10.19
CA GLY A 179 12.61 7.72 -9.70
C GLY A 179 12.22 7.94 -8.23
N THR A 180 11.91 9.17 -7.88
CA THR A 180 11.53 9.56 -6.51
C THR A 180 10.21 10.31 -6.51
N LEU A 181 9.21 9.76 -5.84
CA LEU A 181 7.95 10.43 -5.55
C LEU A 181 8.10 11.19 -4.22
N SER A 182 7.93 12.49 -4.25
CA SER A 182 7.96 13.35 -3.04
C SER A 182 6.65 14.08 -2.86
N ASN A 183 6.12 14.07 -1.64
CA ASN A 183 4.87 14.71 -1.28
C ASN A 183 5.03 15.51 0.00
N ASN A 184 4.53 16.75 0.00
CA ASN A 184 4.50 17.56 1.20
C ASN A 184 3.33 17.14 2.09
N ILE A 185 3.61 17.05 3.39
CA ILE A 185 2.59 16.89 4.43
C ILE A 185 2.27 18.30 4.93
N LEU A 186 1.05 18.76 4.67
CA LEU A 186 0.58 20.05 5.12
C LEU A 186 -0.47 19.84 6.21
N HIS A 187 -0.22 20.45 7.38
CA HIS A 187 -1.25 20.54 8.40
C HIS A 187 -2.19 21.70 8.08
N GLN A 188 -3.44 21.36 7.75
CA GLN A 188 -4.49 22.34 7.64
C GLN A 188 -5.21 22.41 9.00
N LYS A 189 -5.07 23.53 9.73
CA LYS A 189 -5.88 23.76 10.93
C LYS A 189 -7.33 23.73 10.48
N GLY A 190 -8.12 22.81 11.03
CA GLY A 190 -9.53 22.66 10.67
C GLY A 190 -10.23 24.00 10.80
N GLY A 191 -10.80 24.46 9.72
CA GLY A 191 -11.86 25.47 9.77
C GLY A 191 -13.05 24.80 10.47
N ALA A 192 -13.56 25.43 11.50
CA ALA A 192 -14.77 25.05 12.20
C ALA A 192 -15.98 25.06 11.25
#